data_627ee56cf324045903213ae4f24c0070
#
_entry.id   627ee56cf324045903213ae4f24c0070
#
_cell.length_a   1.000
_cell.length_b   1.000
_cell.length_c   1.000
_cell.angle_alpha   90.00
_cell.angle_beta   90.00
_cell.angle_gamma   90.00
#
_symmetry.space_group_name_H-M   'P 1'
#
loop_
_entity.id
_entity.type
_entity.pdbx_description
1 polymer ?
#
loop_
_entity_poly.entity_id
_entity_poly.type
_entity_poly.pdbx_seq_one_letter_code
_entity_poly.pdbx_strand_id
1 'polypeptide(L)'
;MKTKIAILILACSLSSFAQKRKLVWSEEFNGKTLNEKVWNFELGDGCPNICGWGNNEKQLYTRDNHELRDGKLVINVTKKDDKFYSTRITTASKKEFKYGRMEARAKVPTAVGTWPAFWMLGANIKQVGWPKCGEIDILEYVGRAPGEVFTSLHTQSSHGNTINTKISKIAGIDKGFHEYAIEWNEESIAFFVDGNHVYTYNPAVKNEDTWPYNQPFYFILNVAVGGNFGGPSIDEAAFPQTFEIDYIRVYQ
;
A
#
# COMPACT_ATOMS: atom_id res chain seq x y z
N MET A 1 40.80 -43.92 -39.78
CA MET A 1 40.47 -43.78 -38.36
C MET A 1 39.76 -42.46 -38.17
N LYS A 2 38.47 -42.44 -37.87
CA LYS A 2 37.70 -41.23 -37.59
C LYS A 2 37.50 -41.12 -36.07
N THR A 3 38.17 -40.22 -35.44
CA THR A 3 38.07 -39.98 -33.99
C THR A 3 36.78 -39.17 -33.70
N LYS A 4 35.83 -39.78 -32.99
CA LYS A 4 34.64 -39.11 -32.49
C LYS A 4 34.95 -38.42 -31.17
N ILE A 5 34.90 -37.10 -31.16
CA ILE A 5 34.99 -36.30 -29.94
C ILE A 5 33.57 -36.23 -29.36
N ALA A 6 33.36 -36.79 -28.17
CA ALA A 6 32.12 -36.65 -27.41
C ALA A 6 32.25 -35.38 -26.54
N ILE A 7 31.41 -34.39 -26.82
CA ILE A 7 31.28 -33.19 -25.99
C ILE A 7 30.30 -33.54 -24.86
N LEU A 8 30.80 -33.60 -23.63
CA LEU A 8 30.02 -33.78 -22.40
C LEU A 8 29.50 -32.41 -21.97
N ILE A 9 28.21 -32.13 -22.21
CA ILE A 9 27.55 -30.91 -21.72
C ILE A 9 27.20 -31.15 -20.26
N LEU A 10 27.94 -30.53 -19.37
CA LEU A 10 27.66 -30.52 -17.93
C LEU A 10 26.53 -29.49 -17.67
N ALA A 11 25.29 -29.97 -17.56
CA ALA A 11 24.16 -29.14 -17.16
C ALA A 11 24.27 -28.85 -15.66
N CYS A 12 24.83 -27.70 -15.28
CA CYS A 12 24.73 -27.17 -13.93
C CYS A 12 23.28 -26.73 -13.67
N SER A 13 22.50 -27.59 -13.01
CA SER A 13 21.22 -27.20 -12.44
C SER A 13 21.47 -26.25 -11.27
N LEU A 14 21.35 -24.95 -11.51
CA LEU A 14 21.27 -23.93 -10.46
C LEU A 14 19.94 -24.13 -9.72
N SER A 15 19.95 -24.98 -8.69
CA SER A 15 18.87 -25.03 -7.70
C SER A 15 18.90 -23.70 -6.93
N SER A 16 18.10 -22.75 -7.38
CA SER A 16 17.81 -21.54 -6.58
C SER A 16 17.06 -22.01 -5.33
N PHE A 17 17.79 -22.18 -4.24
CA PHE A 17 17.19 -22.31 -2.92
C PHE A 17 16.53 -20.96 -2.61
N ALA A 18 15.25 -20.82 -2.93
CA ALA A 18 14.44 -19.73 -2.40
C ALA A 18 14.49 -19.85 -0.88
N GLN A 19 15.28 -19.00 -0.24
CA GLN A 19 15.36 -18.95 1.22
C GLN A 19 13.94 -18.71 1.73
N LYS A 20 13.42 -19.67 2.51
CA LYS A 20 12.05 -19.61 3.03
C LYS A 20 11.96 -18.43 3.98
N ARG A 21 11.37 -17.33 3.54
CA ARG A 21 11.17 -16.14 4.35
C ARG A 21 10.41 -16.50 5.63
N LYS A 22 10.84 -15.94 6.77
CA LYS A 22 10.21 -16.15 8.07
C LYS A 22 9.24 -15.01 8.36
N LEU A 23 8.03 -15.32 8.87
CA LEU A 23 7.13 -14.32 9.42
C LEU A 23 7.82 -13.63 10.61
N VAL A 24 8.11 -12.34 10.48
CA VAL A 24 8.79 -11.53 11.51
C VAL A 24 7.85 -10.60 12.26
N TRP A 25 6.71 -10.27 11.65
CA TRP A 25 5.67 -9.47 12.27
C TRP A 25 4.32 -9.72 11.60
N SER A 26 3.26 -9.67 12.40
CA SER A 26 1.89 -9.63 11.89
C SER A 26 0.99 -8.74 12.75
N GLU A 27 -0.03 -8.17 12.12
CA GLU A 27 -1.19 -7.59 12.74
C GLU A 27 -2.43 -8.33 12.22
N GLU A 28 -3.08 -9.06 13.09
CA GLU A 28 -4.23 -9.92 12.78
C GLU A 28 -5.55 -9.31 13.30
N PHE A 29 -5.52 -8.09 13.81
CA PHE A 29 -6.67 -7.31 14.32
C PHE A 29 -7.61 -8.06 15.27
N ASN A 30 -7.11 -9.09 15.99
CA ASN A 30 -7.89 -9.93 16.91
C ASN A 30 -8.21 -9.27 18.25
N GLY A 31 -7.77 -8.03 18.47
CA GLY A 31 -8.01 -7.28 19.70
C GLY A 31 -9.44 -6.75 19.80
N LYS A 32 -9.79 -6.18 20.96
CA LYS A 32 -11.02 -5.40 21.13
C LYS A 32 -10.89 -3.95 20.68
N THR A 33 -9.66 -3.43 20.72
CA THR A 33 -9.31 -2.07 20.34
C THR A 33 -7.99 -2.10 19.57
N LEU A 34 -7.77 -1.11 18.73
CA LEU A 34 -6.53 -0.96 17.98
C LEU A 34 -5.34 -0.80 18.95
N ASN A 35 -4.27 -1.53 18.69
CA ASN A 35 -3.09 -1.51 19.55
C ASN A 35 -2.28 -0.23 19.32
N GLU A 36 -2.45 0.77 20.18
CA GLU A 36 -1.75 2.05 20.09
C GLU A 36 -0.23 1.96 20.40
N LYS A 37 0.31 0.80 20.81
CA LYS A 37 1.76 0.57 20.82
C LYS A 37 2.32 0.30 19.42
N VAL A 38 1.45 -0.02 18.45
CA VAL A 38 1.79 -0.29 17.05
C VAL A 38 1.29 0.84 16.15
N TRP A 39 0.08 1.33 16.39
CA TRP A 39 -0.61 2.28 15.52
C TRP A 39 -0.69 3.67 16.11
N ASN A 40 -0.54 4.68 15.26
CA ASN A 40 -0.87 6.08 15.54
C ASN A 40 -2.11 6.46 14.74
N PHE A 41 -2.89 7.40 15.23
CA PHE A 41 -3.92 8.06 14.45
C PHE A 41 -3.39 9.39 13.91
N GLU A 42 -3.63 9.63 12.63
CA GLU A 42 -3.49 10.95 12.01
C GLU A 42 -4.87 11.56 11.87
N LEU A 43 -5.09 12.76 12.40
CA LEU A 43 -6.42 13.34 12.59
C LEU A 43 -6.61 14.64 11.80
N GLY A 44 -7.88 14.97 11.52
CA GLY A 44 -8.27 16.20 10.85
C GLY A 44 -8.17 16.10 9.33
N ASP A 45 -7.98 17.23 8.70
CA ASP A 45 -7.88 17.42 7.25
C ASP A 45 -6.46 17.71 6.75
N GLY A 46 -5.46 17.55 7.63
CA GLY A 46 -4.05 17.82 7.33
C GLY A 46 -3.64 19.29 7.51
N CYS A 47 -4.59 20.20 7.77
CA CYS A 47 -4.27 21.60 8.03
C CYS A 47 -3.51 21.79 9.38
N PRO A 48 -2.62 22.77 9.50
CA PRO A 48 -2.28 23.79 8.48
C PRO A 48 -1.17 23.34 7.51
N ASN A 49 -0.54 22.18 7.70
CA ASN A 49 0.69 21.83 6.99
C ASN A 49 0.42 21.31 5.55
N ILE A 50 -0.58 20.43 5.41
CA ILE A 50 -0.95 19.78 4.13
C ILE A 50 -2.48 19.70 4.02
N CYS A 51 -3.16 20.87 4.00
CA CYS A 51 -4.62 20.90 3.96
C CYS A 51 -5.19 20.04 2.83
N GLY A 52 -6.29 19.30 3.11
CA GLY A 52 -6.81 18.26 2.21
C GLY A 52 -5.80 17.14 1.97
N TRP A 53 -4.92 16.89 2.96
CA TRP A 53 -3.82 15.91 2.92
C TRP A 53 -2.92 16.04 1.68
N GLY A 54 -2.78 17.27 1.16
CA GLY A 54 -2.02 17.58 -0.05
C GLY A 54 -2.69 17.18 -1.37
N ASN A 55 -3.86 16.54 -1.32
CA ASN A 55 -4.57 15.95 -2.47
C ASN A 55 -5.98 16.53 -2.68
N ASN A 56 -6.34 17.64 -2.02
CA ASN A 56 -7.70 18.20 -2.02
C ASN A 56 -8.78 17.21 -1.52
N GLU A 57 -8.41 16.29 -0.63
CA GLU A 57 -9.29 15.31 -0.02
C GLU A 57 -10.38 15.99 0.82
N LYS A 58 -11.56 15.38 0.93
CA LYS A 58 -12.76 15.98 1.50
C LYS A 58 -13.12 15.49 2.90
N GLN A 59 -12.52 14.39 3.36
CA GLN A 59 -12.81 13.82 4.68
C GLN A 59 -12.02 14.50 5.80
N LEU A 60 -12.58 14.39 6.98
CA LEU A 60 -11.87 14.55 8.24
C LEU A 60 -11.51 13.17 8.79
N TYR A 61 -10.25 12.93 9.08
CA TYR A 61 -9.84 11.72 9.77
C TYR A 61 -10.09 11.84 11.28
N THR A 62 -10.73 10.80 11.84
CA THR A 62 -11.11 10.74 13.25
C THR A 62 -10.70 9.41 13.87
N ARG A 63 -10.72 9.34 15.21
CA ARG A 63 -10.54 8.09 15.93
C ARG A 63 -11.77 7.19 15.87
N ASP A 64 -12.96 7.76 15.70
CA ASP A 64 -14.23 7.06 15.89
C ASP A 64 -14.71 6.35 14.61
N ASN A 65 -14.04 6.59 13.49
CA ASN A 65 -14.41 6.01 12.20
C ASN A 65 -13.70 4.67 11.92
N HIS A 66 -13.37 3.91 12.95
CA HIS A 66 -12.89 2.53 12.83
C HIS A 66 -13.47 1.65 13.94
N GLU A 67 -13.43 0.36 13.69
CA GLU A 67 -13.71 -0.66 14.71
C GLU A 67 -12.89 -1.92 14.44
N LEU A 68 -12.65 -2.72 15.46
CA LEU A 68 -12.20 -4.10 15.30
C LEU A 68 -13.42 -5.01 15.43
N ARG A 69 -13.74 -5.72 14.35
CA ARG A 69 -14.91 -6.60 14.28
C ARG A 69 -14.56 -7.88 13.54
N ASP A 70 -14.91 -9.02 14.14
CA ASP A 70 -14.71 -10.37 13.58
C ASP A 70 -13.26 -10.62 13.13
N GLY A 71 -12.29 -10.20 13.95
CA GLY A 71 -10.87 -10.34 13.64
C GLY A 71 -10.37 -9.47 12.48
N LYS A 72 -11.02 -8.33 12.24
CA LYS A 72 -10.67 -7.41 11.16
C LYS A 72 -10.66 -5.97 11.65
N LEU A 73 -9.79 -5.15 11.08
CA LEU A 73 -9.93 -3.70 11.12
C LEU A 73 -10.96 -3.29 10.06
N VAL A 74 -11.98 -2.56 10.49
CA VAL A 74 -12.97 -1.94 9.61
C VAL A 74 -12.83 -0.43 9.70
N ILE A 75 -12.39 0.21 8.64
CA ILE A 75 -12.40 1.68 8.51
C ILE A 75 -13.75 2.07 7.93
N ASN A 76 -14.54 2.79 8.71
CA ASN A 76 -15.86 3.28 8.33
C ASN A 76 -15.73 4.65 7.68
N VAL A 77 -16.23 4.79 6.46
CA VAL A 77 -16.33 6.09 5.79
C VAL A 77 -17.78 6.54 5.87
N THR A 78 -18.04 7.60 6.60
CA THR A 78 -19.40 8.09 6.86
C THR A 78 -19.57 9.52 6.36
N LYS A 79 -20.82 9.88 6.04
CA LYS A 79 -21.22 11.27 5.78
C LYS A 79 -22.17 11.73 6.89
N LYS A 80 -21.88 12.86 7.49
CA LYS A 80 -22.74 13.52 8.48
C LYS A 80 -22.60 15.03 8.33
N ASP A 81 -23.74 15.73 8.32
CA ASP A 81 -23.79 17.21 8.25
C ASP A 81 -22.90 17.78 7.12
N ASP A 82 -23.06 17.23 5.90
CA ASP A 82 -22.32 17.58 4.68
C ASP A 82 -20.79 17.38 4.75
N LYS A 83 -20.30 16.68 5.76
CA LYS A 83 -18.89 16.32 5.91
C LYS A 83 -18.68 14.82 5.84
N PHE A 84 -17.56 14.43 5.26
CA PHE A 84 -17.11 13.04 5.27
C PHE A 84 -16.14 12.81 6.44
N TYR A 85 -16.25 11.65 7.05
CA TYR A 85 -15.39 11.20 8.13
C TYR A 85 -14.81 9.83 7.80
N SER A 86 -13.56 9.62 8.13
CA SER A 86 -12.83 8.38 7.90
C SER A 86 -11.77 8.18 8.99
N THR A 87 -10.94 7.16 8.86
CA THR A 87 -9.78 6.93 9.73
C THR A 87 -8.52 6.80 8.89
N ARG A 88 -7.41 7.39 9.39
CA ARG A 88 -6.05 7.19 8.91
C ARG A 88 -5.18 6.79 10.07
N ILE A 89 -4.51 5.64 9.92
CA ILE A 89 -3.59 5.09 10.93
C ILE A 89 -2.24 4.78 10.30
N THR A 90 -1.20 4.87 11.12
CA THR A 90 0.18 4.66 10.69
C THR A 90 1.01 3.96 11.75
N THR A 91 2.02 3.20 11.31
CA THR A 91 3.00 2.56 12.21
C THR A 91 4.27 3.40 12.41
N ALA A 92 4.29 4.66 11.98
CA ALA A 92 5.44 5.56 12.06
C ALA A 92 6.09 5.59 13.46
N SER A 93 7.40 5.44 13.52
CA SER A 93 8.20 5.41 14.76
C SER A 93 7.85 4.29 15.75
N LYS A 94 7.01 3.34 15.35
CA LYS A 94 6.60 2.18 16.17
C LYS A 94 6.93 0.85 15.52
N LYS A 95 6.59 0.67 14.23
CA LYS A 95 6.93 -0.49 13.42
C LYS A 95 7.34 -0.04 12.03
N GLU A 96 8.60 -0.25 11.72
CA GLU A 96 9.23 0.13 10.47
C GLU A 96 10.00 -1.08 9.94
N PHE A 97 9.95 -1.29 8.64
CA PHE A 97 10.54 -2.46 8.00
C PHE A 97 11.37 -2.04 6.80
N LYS A 98 12.43 -2.79 6.55
CA LYS A 98 13.26 -2.66 5.36
C LYS A 98 13.41 -4.03 4.73
N TYR A 99 13.05 -4.14 3.44
CA TYR A 99 13.11 -5.37 2.65
C TYR A 99 12.21 -6.50 3.17
N GLY A 100 12.00 -7.49 2.34
CA GLY A 100 11.16 -8.64 2.61
C GLY A 100 9.88 -8.65 1.79
N ARG A 101 8.93 -9.50 2.19
CA ARG A 101 7.57 -9.50 1.67
C ARG A 101 6.65 -8.83 2.69
N MET A 102 5.91 -7.83 2.24
CA MET A 102 4.85 -7.15 2.97
C MET A 102 3.54 -7.43 2.28
N GLU A 103 2.54 -7.89 3.02
CA GLU A 103 1.22 -8.21 2.46
C GLU A 103 0.10 -7.78 3.38
N ALA A 104 -1.03 -7.41 2.80
CA ALA A 104 -2.30 -7.22 3.49
C ALA A 104 -3.40 -7.96 2.75
N ARG A 105 -4.35 -8.55 3.49
CA ARG A 105 -5.58 -9.08 2.94
C ARG A 105 -6.71 -8.11 3.27
N ALA A 106 -7.34 -7.55 2.22
CA ALA A 106 -8.30 -6.47 2.40
C ALA A 106 -9.44 -6.53 1.38
N LYS A 107 -10.58 -5.92 1.77
CA LYS A 107 -11.76 -5.70 0.91
C LYS A 107 -12.02 -4.20 0.80
N VAL A 108 -11.93 -3.68 -0.40
CA VAL A 108 -12.04 -2.24 -0.68
C VAL A 108 -13.50 -1.75 -0.73
N PRO A 109 -13.78 -0.48 -0.33
CA PRO A 109 -15.03 0.20 -0.65
C PRO A 109 -15.09 0.49 -2.15
N THR A 110 -16.31 0.50 -2.72
CA THR A 110 -16.49 0.61 -4.18
C THR A 110 -17.28 1.84 -4.64
N ALA A 111 -17.81 2.63 -3.71
CA ALA A 111 -18.57 3.82 -4.06
C ALA A 111 -17.71 4.87 -4.78
N VAL A 112 -18.29 5.53 -5.80
CA VAL A 112 -17.63 6.65 -6.48
C VAL A 112 -17.29 7.74 -5.47
N GLY A 113 -16.04 8.18 -5.51
CA GLY A 113 -15.48 9.13 -4.57
C GLY A 113 -14.66 8.50 -3.44
N THR A 114 -14.69 7.17 -3.23
CA THR A 114 -13.80 6.51 -2.27
C THR A 114 -12.41 6.26 -2.86
N TRP A 115 -11.39 6.38 -1.99
CA TRP A 115 -9.99 6.12 -2.32
C TRP A 115 -9.31 5.44 -1.12
N PRO A 116 -9.49 4.12 -0.96
CA PRO A 116 -8.75 3.32 0.01
C PRO A 116 -7.31 3.12 -0.40
N ALA A 117 -6.40 3.09 0.59
CA ALA A 117 -5.00 2.82 0.36
C ALA A 117 -4.36 1.99 1.48
N PHE A 118 -3.47 1.06 1.09
CA PHE A 118 -2.47 0.40 1.91
C PHE A 118 -1.10 0.70 1.30
N TRP A 119 -0.31 1.49 2.00
CA TRP A 119 0.88 2.10 1.47
C TRP A 119 1.94 2.34 2.54
N MET A 120 3.12 2.79 2.14
CA MET A 120 4.26 3.00 3.02
C MET A 120 4.99 4.30 2.69
N LEU A 121 5.51 4.98 3.72
CA LEU A 121 6.42 6.12 3.59
C LEU A 121 7.77 5.83 4.25
N GLY A 122 8.82 6.43 3.69
CA GLY A 122 10.16 6.35 4.25
C GLY A 122 10.25 6.95 5.66
N ALA A 123 10.88 6.21 6.58
CA ALA A 123 10.97 6.59 7.99
C ALA A 123 11.77 7.90 8.21
N ASN A 124 12.58 8.30 7.23
CA ASN A 124 13.36 9.55 7.26
C ASN A 124 12.58 10.78 6.76
N ILE A 125 11.25 10.69 6.58
CA ILE A 125 10.43 11.79 6.02
C ILE A 125 10.62 13.11 6.78
N LYS A 126 10.81 13.08 8.10
CA LYS A 126 11.03 14.28 8.90
C LYS A 126 12.36 14.99 8.60
N GLN A 127 13.34 14.26 8.07
CA GLN A 127 14.66 14.78 7.72
C GLN A 127 14.73 15.30 6.30
N VAL A 128 14.17 14.55 5.35
CA VAL A 128 14.35 14.84 3.92
C VAL A 128 13.08 15.35 3.23
N GLY A 129 11.91 15.19 3.86
CA GLY A 129 10.61 15.54 3.30
C GLY A 129 10.14 14.58 2.21
N TRP A 130 8.88 14.77 1.79
CA TRP A 130 8.33 14.11 0.60
C TRP A 130 8.64 14.96 -0.65
N PRO A 131 8.95 14.37 -1.80
CA PRO A 131 8.98 12.94 -2.11
C PRO A 131 10.35 12.26 -1.89
N LYS A 132 11.35 12.93 -1.37
CA LYS A 132 12.71 12.38 -1.16
C LYS A 132 12.74 11.18 -0.21
N CYS A 133 11.83 11.10 0.76
CA CYS A 133 11.73 9.94 1.64
C CYS A 133 11.31 8.66 0.90
N GLY A 134 10.75 8.77 -0.29
CA GLY A 134 10.13 7.67 -1.02
C GLY A 134 8.76 7.27 -0.49
N GLU A 135 7.92 6.74 -1.39
CA GLU A 135 6.57 6.22 -1.10
C GLU A 135 6.34 4.95 -1.91
N ILE A 136 5.69 3.97 -1.31
CA ILE A 136 5.35 2.68 -1.92
C ILE A 136 3.85 2.45 -1.72
N ASP A 137 3.06 2.55 -2.79
CA ASP A 137 1.62 2.32 -2.75
C ASP A 137 1.34 0.88 -3.15
N ILE A 138 1.16 0.01 -2.15
CA ILE A 138 0.96 -1.44 -2.34
C ILE A 138 -0.43 -1.71 -2.91
N LEU A 139 -1.42 -0.99 -2.42
CA LEU A 139 -2.80 -0.96 -2.87
C LEU A 139 -3.31 0.46 -2.89
N GLU A 140 -3.76 0.91 -4.03
CA GLU A 140 -4.74 1.98 -4.17
C GLU A 140 -5.89 1.50 -5.04
N TYR A 141 -7.10 1.89 -4.66
CA TYR A 141 -8.31 1.68 -5.45
C TYR A 141 -9.12 2.97 -5.46
N VAL A 142 -9.79 3.26 -6.56
CA VAL A 142 -10.70 4.40 -6.63
C VAL A 142 -12.06 3.97 -7.16
N GLY A 143 -13.13 4.31 -6.45
CA GLY A 143 -14.48 3.89 -6.80
C GLY A 143 -14.94 4.33 -8.20
N ARG A 144 -14.32 5.38 -8.79
CA ARG A 144 -14.57 5.84 -10.16
C ARG A 144 -13.95 4.95 -11.25
N ALA A 145 -13.09 4.00 -10.90
CA ALA A 145 -12.41 3.09 -11.82
C ALA A 145 -12.59 1.63 -11.37
N PRO A 146 -13.84 1.09 -11.42
CA PRO A 146 -14.13 -0.25 -10.93
C PRO A 146 -13.31 -1.31 -11.69
N GLY A 147 -12.82 -2.32 -10.94
CA GLY A 147 -12.00 -3.39 -11.48
C GLY A 147 -10.52 -3.03 -11.66
N GLU A 148 -10.09 -1.83 -11.32
CA GLU A 148 -8.69 -1.37 -11.45
C GLU A 148 -8.02 -1.24 -10.09
N VAL A 149 -6.81 -1.81 -9.97
CA VAL A 149 -5.89 -1.62 -8.84
C VAL A 149 -4.71 -0.81 -9.33
N PHE A 150 -4.31 0.16 -8.54
CA PHE A 150 -3.16 1.01 -8.81
C PHE A 150 -2.04 0.63 -7.82
N THR A 151 -0.85 0.42 -8.35
CA THR A 151 0.38 0.27 -7.57
C THR A 151 1.37 1.32 -8.02
N SER A 152 1.94 2.08 -7.10
CA SER A 152 2.75 3.25 -7.44
C SER A 152 4.01 3.33 -6.59
N LEU A 153 4.98 4.06 -7.12
CA LEU A 153 6.20 4.44 -6.41
C LEU A 153 6.47 5.92 -6.66
N HIS A 154 6.63 6.67 -5.56
CA HIS A 154 6.98 8.08 -5.64
C HIS A 154 8.42 8.28 -5.18
N THR A 155 9.16 9.01 -5.99
CA THR A 155 10.57 9.33 -5.81
C THR A 155 10.81 10.80 -6.13
N GLN A 156 11.98 11.34 -5.82
CA GLN A 156 12.33 12.70 -6.20
C GLN A 156 12.27 12.90 -7.72
N SER A 157 12.66 11.90 -8.49
CA SER A 157 12.66 11.97 -9.97
C SER A 157 11.27 11.84 -10.61
N SER A 158 10.29 11.23 -9.88
CA SER A 158 8.90 11.09 -10.36
C SER A 158 7.95 10.90 -9.20
N HIS A 159 6.99 11.83 -9.04
CA HIS A 159 6.02 11.84 -7.95
C HIS A 159 4.71 12.52 -8.37
N GLY A 160 3.68 12.48 -7.52
CA GLY A 160 2.33 12.94 -7.86
C GLY A 160 1.75 12.05 -8.97
N ASN A 161 1.60 12.59 -10.18
CA ASN A 161 1.25 11.77 -11.35
C ASN A 161 2.51 11.02 -11.87
N THR A 162 2.99 10.09 -11.03
CA THR A 162 4.26 9.40 -11.29
C THR A 162 4.18 8.45 -12.49
N ILE A 163 5.27 8.40 -13.28
CA ILE A 163 5.43 7.41 -14.35
C ILE A 163 5.63 5.98 -13.82
N ASN A 164 5.89 5.82 -12.52
CA ASN A 164 6.11 4.54 -11.86
C ASN A 164 4.81 3.93 -11.33
N THR A 165 3.67 4.30 -11.91
CA THR A 165 2.36 3.72 -11.61
C THR A 165 2.03 2.61 -12.59
N LYS A 166 1.54 1.49 -12.07
CA LYS A 166 0.92 0.41 -12.85
C LYS A 166 -0.56 0.30 -12.52
N ILE A 167 -1.39 0.40 -13.54
CA ILE A 167 -2.83 0.11 -13.46
C ILE A 167 -3.04 -1.34 -13.89
N SER A 168 -3.65 -2.13 -13.02
CA SER A 168 -3.94 -3.54 -13.27
C SER A 168 -5.45 -3.79 -13.23
N LYS A 169 -6.01 -4.30 -14.33
CA LYS A 169 -7.42 -4.71 -14.38
C LYS A 169 -7.54 -6.13 -13.84
N ILE A 170 -8.27 -6.29 -12.75
CA ILE A 170 -8.40 -7.56 -12.04
C ILE A 170 -9.88 -7.86 -11.87
N ALA A 171 -10.33 -8.92 -12.51
CA ALA A 171 -11.72 -9.33 -12.44
C ALA A 171 -12.13 -9.68 -11.01
N GLY A 172 -13.17 -9.02 -10.51
CA GLY A 172 -13.73 -9.28 -9.18
C GLY A 172 -12.98 -8.62 -8.03
N ILE A 173 -11.98 -7.76 -8.28
CA ILE A 173 -11.21 -7.05 -7.24
C ILE A 173 -12.09 -6.20 -6.31
N ASP A 174 -13.24 -5.79 -6.79
CA ASP A 174 -14.30 -5.07 -6.07
C ASP A 174 -15.23 -6.00 -5.27
N LYS A 175 -14.95 -7.33 -5.26
CA LYS A 175 -15.79 -8.35 -4.62
C LYS A 175 -14.99 -9.19 -3.63
N GLY A 176 -15.24 -8.97 -2.35
CA GLY A 176 -14.63 -9.78 -1.29
C GLY A 176 -13.21 -9.34 -0.94
N PHE A 177 -12.47 -10.26 -0.32
CA PHE A 177 -11.11 -10.02 0.14
C PHE A 177 -10.09 -10.50 -0.88
N HIS A 178 -9.09 -9.65 -1.11
CA HIS A 178 -7.93 -9.93 -1.95
C HIS A 178 -6.64 -9.70 -1.17
N GLU A 179 -5.56 -10.37 -1.57
CA GLU A 179 -4.24 -10.17 -1.01
C GLU A 179 -3.44 -9.20 -1.89
N TYR A 180 -2.89 -8.16 -1.28
CA TYR A 180 -2.03 -7.18 -1.92
C TYR A 180 -0.65 -7.26 -1.27
N ALA A 181 0.39 -7.42 -2.07
CA ALA A 181 1.72 -7.64 -1.53
C ALA A 181 2.82 -6.99 -2.37
N ILE A 182 3.95 -6.74 -1.70
CA ILE A 182 5.23 -6.44 -2.34
C ILE A 182 6.29 -7.46 -1.93
N GLU A 183 7.23 -7.70 -2.83
CA GLU A 183 8.53 -8.30 -2.54
C GLU A 183 9.60 -7.25 -2.81
N TRP A 184 10.24 -6.83 -1.75
CA TRP A 184 11.18 -5.72 -1.76
C TRP A 184 12.56 -6.19 -1.32
N ASN A 185 13.58 -5.87 -2.11
CA ASN A 185 14.99 -6.13 -1.83
C ASN A 185 15.85 -4.92 -2.26
N GLU A 186 17.17 -5.05 -2.22
CA GLU A 186 18.10 -3.97 -2.59
C GLU A 186 18.00 -3.54 -4.06
N GLU A 187 17.51 -4.45 -4.93
CA GLU A 187 17.51 -4.24 -6.37
C GLU A 187 16.15 -3.84 -6.93
N SER A 188 15.06 -4.29 -6.32
CA SER A 188 13.73 -4.16 -6.90
C SER A 188 12.61 -4.17 -5.86
N ILE A 189 11.46 -3.64 -6.28
CA ILE A 189 10.17 -3.79 -5.60
C ILE A 189 9.21 -4.40 -6.60
N ALA A 190 8.78 -5.64 -6.34
CA ALA A 190 7.80 -6.36 -7.15
C ALA A 190 6.45 -6.38 -6.43
N PHE A 191 5.36 -6.13 -7.16
CA PHE A 191 3.99 -6.04 -6.65
C PHE A 191 3.18 -7.24 -7.09
N PHE A 192 2.29 -7.69 -6.21
CA PHE A 192 1.44 -8.86 -6.41
C PHE A 192 0.02 -8.60 -5.95
N VAL A 193 -0.96 -9.16 -6.66
CA VAL A 193 -2.36 -9.25 -6.23
C VAL A 193 -2.78 -10.71 -6.32
N ASP A 194 -3.30 -11.28 -5.23
CA ASP A 194 -3.68 -12.70 -5.10
C ASP A 194 -2.56 -13.64 -5.57
N GLY A 195 -1.31 -13.32 -5.19
CA GLY A 195 -0.12 -14.08 -5.59
C GLY A 195 0.32 -13.88 -7.04
N ASN A 196 -0.46 -13.19 -7.88
CA ASN A 196 -0.09 -12.90 -9.26
C ASN A 196 0.77 -11.64 -9.34
N HIS A 197 1.92 -11.74 -10.02
CA HIS A 197 2.81 -10.60 -10.25
C HIS A 197 2.13 -9.58 -11.18
N VAL A 198 2.12 -8.30 -10.78
CA VAL A 198 1.49 -7.22 -11.54
C VAL A 198 2.47 -6.14 -12.02
N TYR A 199 3.54 -5.89 -11.27
CA TYR A 199 4.52 -4.86 -11.61
C TYR A 199 5.86 -5.10 -10.92
N THR A 200 6.97 -4.66 -11.54
CA THR A 200 8.28 -4.58 -10.87
C THR A 200 8.93 -3.25 -11.20
N TYR A 201 9.32 -2.52 -10.16
CA TYR A 201 10.16 -1.35 -10.25
C TYR A 201 11.62 -1.75 -10.00
N ASN A 202 12.45 -1.55 -11.01
CA ASN A 202 13.90 -1.78 -10.97
C ASN A 202 14.58 -0.77 -11.93
N PRO A 203 14.80 0.47 -11.48
CA PRO A 203 15.39 1.48 -12.34
C PRO A 203 16.86 1.14 -12.68
N ALA A 204 17.27 1.42 -13.91
CA ALA A 204 18.63 1.16 -14.38
C ALA A 204 19.69 1.95 -13.61
N VAL A 205 19.33 3.14 -13.12
CA VAL A 205 20.18 3.98 -12.25
C VAL A 205 19.52 4.07 -10.89
N LYS A 206 20.26 3.68 -9.85
CA LYS A 206 19.83 3.77 -8.45
C LYS A 206 20.65 4.83 -7.74
N ASN A 207 20.02 5.95 -7.44
CA ASN A 207 20.57 7.05 -6.66
C ASN A 207 19.47 7.61 -5.72
N GLU A 208 19.75 8.66 -4.99
CA GLU A 208 18.80 9.27 -4.04
C GLU A 208 17.50 9.74 -4.69
N ASP A 209 17.55 10.12 -5.98
CA ASP A 209 16.38 10.64 -6.71
C ASP A 209 15.51 9.53 -7.30
N THR A 210 16.06 8.35 -7.57
CA THR A 210 15.36 7.24 -8.24
C THR A 210 15.12 6.05 -7.32
N TRP A 211 15.94 5.87 -6.27
CA TRP A 211 15.88 4.71 -5.38
C TRP A 211 16.03 5.07 -3.89
N PRO A 212 15.07 5.77 -3.29
CA PRO A 212 15.06 6.09 -1.85
C PRO A 212 14.69 4.89 -0.96
N TYR A 213 14.61 3.68 -1.52
CA TYR A 213 14.09 2.46 -0.89
C TYR A 213 15.15 1.61 -0.19
N ASN A 214 16.29 2.18 0.17
CA ASN A 214 17.36 1.50 0.92
C ASN A 214 17.34 1.79 2.44
N GLN A 215 16.21 2.22 2.96
CA GLN A 215 15.95 2.59 4.35
C GLN A 215 14.64 1.96 4.86
N PRO A 216 14.35 2.01 6.17
CA PRO A 216 13.06 1.54 6.71
C PRO A 216 11.88 2.38 6.23
N PHE A 217 10.73 1.73 6.08
CA PHE A 217 9.44 2.32 5.76
C PHE A 217 8.39 1.88 6.79
N TYR A 218 7.39 2.72 7.00
CA TYR A 218 6.26 2.44 7.87
C TYR A 218 4.95 2.36 7.08
N PHE A 219 4.00 1.58 7.58
CA PHE A 219 2.70 1.40 6.96
C PHE A 219 1.74 2.54 7.25
N ILE A 220 0.86 2.81 6.29
CA ILE A 220 -0.29 3.69 6.41
C ILE A 220 -1.51 2.97 5.82
N LEU A 221 -2.65 3.09 6.52
CA LEU A 221 -3.97 2.64 6.09
C LEU A 221 -4.94 3.81 6.19
N ASN A 222 -5.67 4.08 5.13
CA ASN A 222 -6.72 5.11 5.13
C ASN A 222 -7.76 4.86 4.04
N VAL A 223 -8.87 5.58 4.14
CA VAL A 223 -9.77 5.82 3.01
C VAL A 223 -9.94 7.31 2.86
N ALA A 224 -9.46 7.87 1.78
CA ALA A 224 -9.74 9.23 1.37
C ALA A 224 -11.08 9.32 0.64
N VAL A 225 -11.66 10.52 0.58
CA VAL A 225 -12.89 10.82 -0.15
C VAL A 225 -12.65 11.97 -1.11
N GLY A 226 -12.98 11.77 -2.38
CA GLY A 226 -12.76 12.74 -3.45
C GLY A 226 -11.28 13.02 -3.68
N GLY A 227 -10.94 14.30 -3.81
CA GLY A 227 -9.56 14.73 -4.04
C GLY A 227 -9.07 14.50 -5.47
N ASN A 228 -7.76 14.70 -5.65
CA ASN A 228 -7.14 14.62 -6.97
C ASN A 228 -7.27 13.23 -7.61
N PHE A 229 -7.21 12.17 -6.80
CA PHE A 229 -7.23 10.80 -7.31
C PHE A 229 -8.60 10.12 -7.12
N GLY A 230 -9.29 10.31 -5.99
CA GLY A 230 -10.66 9.83 -5.80
C GLY A 230 -11.67 10.46 -6.79
N GLY A 231 -11.32 11.62 -7.31
CA GLY A 231 -12.07 12.34 -8.34
C GLY A 231 -13.01 13.42 -7.78
N PRO A 232 -13.52 14.31 -8.65
CA PRO A 232 -14.39 15.42 -8.26
C PRO A 232 -15.83 14.98 -7.93
N SER A 233 -16.27 13.84 -8.47
CA SER A 233 -17.63 13.32 -8.24
C SER A 233 -17.61 12.36 -7.05
N ILE A 234 -18.61 12.50 -6.18
CA ILE A 234 -18.83 11.62 -5.02
C ILE A 234 -20.28 11.18 -5.05
N ASP A 235 -20.54 9.87 -5.03
CA ASP A 235 -21.89 9.33 -4.84
C ASP A 235 -22.22 9.34 -3.35
N GLU A 236 -22.72 10.46 -2.88
CA GLU A 236 -23.02 10.68 -1.46
C GLU A 236 -24.09 9.70 -0.92
N ALA A 237 -25.01 9.26 -1.78
CA ALA A 237 -26.06 8.32 -1.39
C ALA A 237 -25.55 6.91 -1.13
N ALA A 238 -24.37 6.57 -1.64
CA ALA A 238 -23.74 5.27 -1.43
C ALA A 238 -23.03 5.14 -0.06
N PHE A 239 -22.92 6.22 0.72
CA PHE A 239 -22.31 6.14 2.07
C PHE A 239 -23.35 5.72 3.12
N PRO A 240 -22.92 4.96 4.18
CA PRO A 240 -21.55 4.67 4.56
C PRO A 240 -20.87 3.60 3.69
N GLN A 241 -19.54 3.64 3.66
CA GLN A 241 -18.66 2.66 3.02
C GLN A 241 -17.68 2.08 4.02
N THR A 242 -17.12 0.89 3.74
CA THR A 242 -16.13 0.25 4.62
C THR A 242 -14.92 -0.24 3.84
N PHE A 243 -13.74 -0.05 4.42
CA PHE A 243 -12.51 -0.71 4.04
C PHE A 243 -12.19 -1.73 5.14
N GLU A 244 -12.23 -3.01 4.80
CA GLU A 244 -12.01 -4.10 5.76
C GLU A 244 -10.62 -4.69 5.55
N ILE A 245 -9.80 -4.77 6.59
CA ILE A 245 -8.46 -5.36 6.56
C ILE A 245 -8.44 -6.55 7.52
N ASP A 246 -8.16 -7.75 6.96
CA ASP A 246 -8.11 -9.01 7.68
C ASP A 246 -6.79 -9.15 8.43
N TYR A 247 -5.68 -8.93 7.72
CA TYR A 247 -4.34 -8.95 8.32
C TYR A 247 -3.34 -8.08 7.54
N ILE A 248 -2.23 -7.78 8.22
CA ILE A 248 -0.98 -7.32 7.61
C ILE A 248 0.14 -8.21 8.11
N ARG A 249 0.99 -8.71 7.21
CA ARG A 249 2.09 -9.63 7.52
C ARG A 249 3.38 -9.20 6.86
N VAL A 250 4.48 -9.38 7.58
CA VAL A 250 5.84 -9.10 7.10
C VAL A 250 6.70 -10.35 7.25
N TYR A 251 7.35 -10.72 6.15
CA TYR A 251 8.26 -11.86 6.07
C TYR A 251 9.65 -11.40 5.64
N GLN A 252 10.68 -11.81 6.37
CA GLN A 252 12.08 -11.52 6.09
C GLN A 252 12.95 -12.80 6.13
#